data_5f9c720e2c82c97766139cb400057321
#
_entry.id   5f9c720e2c82c97766139cb400057321
#
_cell.length_a   1.000
_cell.length_b   1.000
_cell.length_c   1.000
_cell.angle_alpha   90.00
_cell.angle_beta   90.00
_cell.angle_gamma   90.00
#
_symmetry.space_group_name_H-M   'P 1'
#
loop_
_entity.id
_entity.type
_entity.pdbx_description
1 polymer ?
#
loop_
_entity_poly.entity_id
_entity_poly.type
_entity_poly.pdbx_seq_one_letter_code
_entity_poly.pdbx_strand_id
1 'polypeptide(L)'
;EINARFWGSLQLAVDAGVNFPYLFYKLTIGDQICSVANSNYLRLGWLLGDFDSLLSGLVKRHPASKMLQQKRTQLLFEFFISFFRKTKYQVWRKDDPIPFLVELREYLRRFFF
;
A
#
# COMPACT_ATOMS: atom_id res chain seq x y z
N GLU A 1 0.98 25.22 -3.82
CA GLU A 1 0.84 24.25 -4.93
C GLU A 1 -0.52 23.56 -4.85
N ILE A 2 -1.32 23.65 -5.89
CA ILE A 2 -2.59 22.93 -5.97
C ILE A 2 -2.33 21.62 -6.70
N ASN A 3 -2.46 20.50 -6.00
CA ASN A 3 -2.32 19.18 -6.59
C ASN A 3 -3.70 18.70 -7.08
N ALA A 4 -3.89 18.61 -8.39
CA ALA A 4 -5.14 18.21 -9.03
C ALA A 4 -5.44 16.68 -8.91
N ARG A 5 -4.60 15.92 -8.24
CA ARG A 5 -4.79 14.48 -8.03
C ARG A 5 -4.92 14.14 -6.55
N PHE A 6 -5.66 13.11 -6.25
CA PHE A 6 -5.69 12.53 -4.93
C PHE A 6 -4.32 11.94 -4.54
N TRP A 7 -4.02 11.91 -3.26
CA TRP A 7 -2.77 11.35 -2.72
C TRP A 7 -2.73 9.83 -2.81
N GLY A 8 -1.53 9.26 -2.86
CA GLY A 8 -1.33 7.82 -3.07
C GLY A 8 -1.92 6.91 -1.98
N SER A 9 -2.09 7.40 -0.75
CA SER A 9 -2.70 6.64 0.35
C SER A 9 -4.23 6.85 0.49
N LEU A 10 -4.89 7.46 -0.50
CA LEU A 10 -6.35 7.66 -0.48
C LEU A 10 -7.10 6.36 -0.22
N GLN A 11 -6.64 5.26 -0.81
CA GLN A 11 -7.27 3.96 -0.66
C GLN A 11 -7.30 3.48 0.79
N LEU A 12 -6.29 3.83 1.59
CA LEU A 12 -6.30 3.53 3.03
C LEU A 12 -7.46 4.22 3.74
N ALA A 13 -7.70 5.49 3.41
CA ALA A 13 -8.81 6.25 3.99
C ALA A 13 -10.17 5.67 3.60
N VAL A 14 -10.36 5.33 2.32
CA VAL A 14 -11.58 4.69 1.81
C VAL A 14 -11.81 3.35 2.51
N ASP A 15 -10.79 2.52 2.62
CA ASP A 15 -10.86 1.22 3.29
C ASP A 15 -11.11 1.34 4.80
N ALA A 16 -10.68 2.44 5.40
CA ALA A 16 -10.96 2.77 6.78
C ALA A 16 -12.39 3.34 7.00
N GLY A 17 -13.16 3.53 5.94
CA GLY A 17 -14.53 4.03 5.99
C GLY A 17 -14.69 5.53 5.71
N VAL A 18 -13.59 6.23 5.37
CA VAL A 18 -13.62 7.67 5.07
C VAL A 18 -13.43 7.87 3.56
N ASN A 19 -14.53 7.88 2.82
CA ASN A 19 -14.51 8.09 1.38
C ASN A 19 -14.40 9.58 1.03
N PHE A 20 -13.20 10.12 1.03
CA PHE A 20 -12.96 11.54 0.72
C PHE A 20 -13.50 12.01 -0.63
N PRO A 21 -13.36 11.27 -1.75
CA PRO A 21 -13.98 11.65 -3.02
C PRO A 21 -15.49 11.84 -2.92
N TYR A 22 -16.16 10.93 -2.23
CA TYR A 22 -17.60 11.01 -2.03
C TYR A 22 -17.99 12.18 -1.12
N LEU A 23 -17.26 12.41 -0.04
CA LEU A 23 -17.49 13.54 0.85
C LEU A 23 -17.26 14.87 0.12
N PHE A 24 -16.24 14.97 -0.71
CA PHE A 24 -15.97 16.13 -1.53
C PHE A 24 -17.10 16.40 -2.54
N TYR A 25 -17.59 15.34 -3.21
CA TYR A 25 -18.76 15.43 -4.08
C TYR A 25 -19.98 15.97 -3.33
N LYS A 26 -20.28 15.43 -2.14
CA LYS A 26 -21.40 15.94 -1.30
C LYS A 26 -21.25 17.42 -0.96
N LEU A 27 -20.07 17.86 -0.59
CA LEU A 27 -19.80 19.28 -0.33
C LEU A 27 -20.10 20.16 -1.55
N THR A 28 -19.70 19.70 -2.74
CA THR A 28 -19.88 20.49 -3.98
C THR A 28 -21.33 20.63 -4.38
N ILE A 29 -22.20 19.68 -4.03
CA ILE A 29 -23.65 19.77 -4.28
C ILE A 29 -24.43 20.41 -3.13
N GLY A 30 -23.74 20.87 -2.06
CA GLY A 30 -24.37 21.56 -0.92
C GLY A 30 -24.99 20.63 0.12
N ASP A 31 -24.70 19.31 0.06
CA ASP A 31 -25.18 18.36 1.04
C ASP A 31 -24.47 18.54 2.40
N GLN A 32 -25.23 18.32 3.48
CA GLN A 32 -24.63 18.28 4.80
C GLN A 32 -23.80 17.01 5.00
N ILE A 33 -22.57 17.17 5.51
CA ILE A 33 -21.71 16.07 5.88
C ILE A 33 -21.81 15.84 7.38
N CYS A 34 -22.26 14.64 7.76
CA CYS A 34 -22.12 14.18 9.13
C CYS A 34 -20.66 13.79 9.42
N SER A 35 -20.21 14.00 10.66
CA SER A 35 -18.88 13.57 11.06
C SER A 35 -18.72 12.05 10.87
N VAL A 36 -17.70 11.66 10.15
CA VAL A 36 -17.37 10.23 9.92
C VAL A 36 -16.34 9.83 10.97
N ALA A 37 -16.78 9.06 11.97
CA ALA A 37 -15.86 8.49 12.94
C ALA A 37 -15.17 7.25 12.32
N ASN A 38 -13.84 7.28 12.27
CA ASN A 38 -13.05 6.12 11.88
C ASN A 38 -12.65 5.32 13.13
N SER A 39 -13.15 4.09 13.24
CA SER A 39 -12.82 3.18 14.34
C SER A 39 -11.89 2.02 13.93
N ASN A 40 -11.55 1.91 12.66
CA ASN A 40 -10.83 0.76 12.15
C ASN A 40 -9.35 1.06 11.94
N TYR A 41 -8.49 0.41 12.75
CA TYR A 41 -7.05 0.42 12.51
C TYR A 41 -6.72 -0.53 11.35
N LEU A 42 -6.34 0.04 10.21
CA LEU A 42 -5.98 -0.68 8.99
C LEU A 42 -4.55 -0.34 8.57
N ARG A 43 -3.87 -1.34 8.02
CA ARG A 43 -2.60 -1.15 7.31
C ARG A 43 -2.84 -1.34 5.82
N LEU A 44 -2.23 -0.49 5.02
CA LEU A 44 -2.18 -0.65 3.57
C LEU A 44 -0.79 -1.14 3.19
N GLY A 45 -0.71 -2.26 2.50
CA GLY A 45 0.52 -2.83 1.97
C GLY A 45 0.54 -2.77 0.45
N TRP A 46 1.74 -2.82 -0.11
CA TRP A 46 1.96 -2.98 -1.55
C TRP A 46 2.75 -4.26 -1.79
N LEU A 47 2.05 -5.33 -2.16
CA LEU A 47 2.58 -6.68 -2.19
C LEU A 47 3.88 -6.81 -2.99
N LEU A 48 3.91 -6.28 -4.22
CA LEU A 48 5.11 -6.35 -5.06
C LEU A 48 6.24 -5.45 -4.54
N GLY A 49 5.92 -4.29 -3.96
CA GLY A 49 6.91 -3.43 -3.33
C GLY A 49 7.50 -4.01 -2.06
N ASP A 50 6.69 -4.69 -1.24
CA ASP A 50 7.16 -5.40 -0.06
C ASP A 50 8.10 -6.55 -0.45
N PHE A 51 7.77 -7.28 -1.53
CA PHE A 51 8.61 -8.33 -2.10
C PHE A 51 9.93 -7.77 -2.65
N ASP A 52 9.88 -6.67 -3.39
CA ASP A 52 11.08 -6.00 -3.94
C ASP A 52 12.00 -5.48 -2.84
N SER A 53 11.41 -4.92 -1.78
CA SER A 53 12.14 -4.49 -0.58
C SER A 53 12.84 -5.66 0.11
N LEU A 54 12.16 -6.80 0.25
CA LEU A 54 12.73 -8.03 0.79
C LEU A 54 13.89 -8.51 -0.06
N LEU A 55 13.69 -8.61 -1.39
CA LEU A 55 14.71 -9.06 -2.34
C LEU A 55 15.94 -8.15 -2.31
N SER A 56 15.72 -6.84 -2.33
CA SER A 56 16.79 -5.85 -2.21
C SER A 56 17.56 -5.97 -0.90
N GLY A 57 16.87 -6.18 0.21
CA GLY A 57 17.49 -6.37 1.53
C GLY A 57 18.30 -7.67 1.64
N LEU A 58 17.90 -8.72 0.90
CA LEU A 58 18.63 -9.99 0.87
C LEU A 58 19.85 -9.96 -0.05
N VAL A 59 19.75 -9.25 -1.19
CA VAL A 59 20.78 -9.24 -2.26
C VAL A 59 21.79 -8.12 -2.05
N LYS A 60 21.33 -6.91 -1.76
CA LYS A 60 22.20 -5.74 -1.64
C LYS A 60 22.78 -5.63 -0.23
N ARG A 61 24.09 -5.85 -0.08
CA ARG A 61 24.85 -5.33 1.04
C ARG A 61 25.05 -3.83 0.81
N HIS A 62 24.21 -2.99 1.40
CA HIS A 62 24.47 -1.55 1.41
C HIS A 62 25.63 -1.25 2.38
N PRO A 63 26.81 -0.81 1.89
CA PRO A 63 27.94 -0.52 2.75
C PRO A 63 27.77 0.77 3.57
N ALA A 64 26.77 1.60 3.27
CA ALA A 64 26.69 2.98 3.74
C ALA A 64 25.96 3.19 5.08
N SER A 65 25.29 2.17 5.65
CA SER A 65 24.63 2.35 6.96
C SER A 65 24.77 1.12 7.84
N LYS A 66 25.87 1.07 8.62
CA LYS A 66 26.02 0.11 9.72
C LYS A 66 24.88 0.18 10.75
N MET A 67 24.08 1.24 10.74
CA MET A 67 22.96 1.46 11.67
C MET A 67 21.67 0.74 11.31
N LEU A 68 21.49 0.29 10.06
CA LEU A 68 20.28 -0.39 9.57
C LEU A 68 20.56 -1.80 9.06
N GLN A 69 21.59 -2.47 9.58
CA GLN A 69 21.85 -3.85 9.22
C GLN A 69 20.87 -4.78 9.96
N GLN A 70 19.60 -4.72 9.55
CA GLN A 70 18.62 -5.74 9.94
C GLN A 70 19.15 -7.11 9.51
N LYS A 71 19.14 -8.05 10.46
CA LYS A 71 19.54 -9.43 10.15
C LYS A 71 18.60 -9.97 9.07
N ARG A 72 19.12 -10.68 8.08
CA ARG A 72 18.30 -11.28 6.98
C ARG A 72 17.12 -12.11 7.51
N THR A 73 17.33 -12.80 8.61
CA THR A 73 16.28 -13.55 9.33
C THR A 73 15.16 -12.64 9.85
N GLN A 74 15.48 -11.43 10.29
CA GLN A 74 14.51 -10.47 10.78
C GLN A 74 13.67 -9.90 9.62
N LEU A 75 14.29 -9.58 8.47
CA LEU A 75 13.58 -9.15 7.27
C LEU A 75 12.58 -10.20 6.77
N LEU A 76 13.01 -11.47 6.71
CA LEU A 76 12.13 -12.58 6.35
C LEU A 76 10.97 -12.71 7.35
N PHE A 77 11.27 -12.66 8.64
CA PHE A 77 10.24 -12.77 9.68
C PHE A 77 9.23 -11.63 9.62
N GLU A 78 9.68 -10.38 9.46
CA GLU A 78 8.79 -9.22 9.32
C GLU A 78 7.93 -9.31 8.06
N PHE A 79 8.50 -9.77 6.94
CA PHE A 79 7.75 -10.01 5.71
C PHE A 79 6.64 -11.04 5.92
N PHE A 80 6.95 -12.20 6.47
CA PHE A 80 5.93 -13.24 6.70
C PHE A 80 4.88 -12.80 7.73
N ILE A 81 5.29 -12.15 8.82
CA ILE A 81 4.35 -11.67 9.84
C ILE A 81 3.40 -10.61 9.29
N SER A 82 3.79 -9.87 8.24
CA SER A 82 2.92 -8.87 7.60
C SER A 82 1.66 -9.50 7.00
N PHE A 83 1.70 -10.75 6.54
CA PHE A 83 0.54 -11.48 6.03
C PHE A 83 -0.47 -11.86 7.12
N PHE A 84 -0.02 -12.07 8.37
CA PHE A 84 -0.89 -12.40 9.48
C PHE A 84 -1.52 -11.19 10.17
N ARG A 85 -1.06 -9.98 9.83
CA ARG A 85 -1.64 -8.73 10.33
C ARG A 85 -2.85 -8.34 9.47
N LYS A 86 -3.79 -7.56 10.02
CA LYS A 86 -4.91 -6.97 9.27
C LYS A 86 -4.40 -5.94 8.25
N THR A 87 -3.77 -6.45 7.18
CA THR A 87 -3.23 -5.64 6.09
C THR A 87 -4.16 -5.79 4.89
N LYS A 88 -4.64 -4.68 4.36
CA LYS A 88 -5.25 -4.64 3.03
C LYS A 88 -4.17 -4.27 2.02
N TYR A 89 -4.22 -4.86 0.84
CA TYR A 89 -3.27 -4.53 -0.21
C TYR A 89 -3.83 -3.49 -1.15
N GLN A 90 -2.98 -2.55 -1.56
CA GLN A 90 -3.38 -1.40 -2.38
C GLN A 90 -3.91 -1.85 -3.74
N VAL A 91 -3.25 -2.78 -4.39
CA VAL A 91 -3.57 -3.24 -5.75
C VAL A 91 -4.25 -4.60 -5.75
N TRP A 92 -3.87 -5.49 -4.83
CA TRP A 92 -4.51 -6.80 -4.70
C TRP A 92 -5.89 -6.70 -4.05
N ARG A 93 -6.95 -6.93 -4.84
CA ARG A 93 -8.35 -6.97 -4.38
C ARG A 93 -8.99 -8.28 -4.81
N LYS A 94 -9.76 -8.90 -3.91
CA LYS A 94 -10.46 -10.17 -4.22
C LYS A 94 -11.62 -9.95 -5.19
N ASP A 95 -12.26 -8.82 -5.11
CA ASP A 95 -13.37 -8.36 -5.93
C ASP A 95 -12.94 -7.88 -7.31
N ASP A 96 -11.70 -7.40 -7.45
CA ASP A 96 -11.11 -6.99 -8.73
C ASP A 96 -9.61 -7.30 -8.78
N PRO A 97 -9.21 -8.50 -9.24
CA PRO A 97 -7.81 -8.92 -9.32
C PRO A 97 -7.08 -8.40 -10.57
N ILE A 98 -7.80 -7.82 -11.54
CA ILE A 98 -7.23 -7.42 -12.84
C ILE A 98 -6.08 -6.43 -12.71
N PRO A 99 -6.19 -5.34 -11.92
CA PRO A 99 -5.10 -4.39 -11.74
C PRO A 99 -3.82 -5.04 -11.23
N PHE A 100 -3.95 -5.98 -10.29
CA PHE A 100 -2.79 -6.72 -9.77
C PHE A 100 -2.14 -7.62 -10.83
N LEU A 101 -2.94 -8.29 -11.66
CA LEU A 101 -2.40 -9.15 -12.72
C LEU A 101 -1.64 -8.32 -13.77
N VAL A 102 -2.14 -7.14 -14.10
CA VAL A 102 -1.44 -6.21 -15.00
C VAL A 102 -0.12 -5.74 -14.37
N GLU A 103 -0.15 -5.33 -13.11
CA GLU A 103 1.05 -4.91 -12.38
C GLU A 103 2.07 -6.04 -12.28
N LEU A 104 1.64 -7.26 -11.96
CA LEU A 104 2.49 -8.44 -11.90
C LEU A 104 3.14 -8.75 -13.25
N ARG A 105 2.36 -8.67 -14.33
CA ARG A 105 2.88 -8.86 -15.69
C ARG A 105 3.98 -7.84 -16.02
N GLU A 106 3.74 -6.56 -15.74
CA GLU A 106 4.74 -5.51 -15.98
C GLU A 106 5.97 -5.66 -15.08
N TYR A 107 5.76 -6.10 -13.84
CA TYR A 107 6.84 -6.41 -12.91
C TYR A 107 7.72 -7.54 -13.45
N LEU A 108 7.14 -8.63 -13.91
CA LEU A 108 7.87 -9.76 -14.49
C LEU A 108 8.61 -9.38 -15.79
N ARG A 109 8.00 -8.55 -16.65
CA ARG A 109 8.69 -8.06 -17.86
C ARG A 109 10.00 -7.34 -17.55
N ARG A 110 10.07 -6.57 -16.46
CA ARG A 110 11.32 -5.88 -16.06
C ARG A 110 12.43 -6.82 -15.63
N PHE A 111 12.11 -8.07 -15.26
CA PHE A 111 13.11 -9.06 -14.86
C PHE A 111 13.59 -9.94 -16.04
N PHE A 112 12.75 -10.10 -17.06
CA PHE A 112 13.04 -11.04 -18.16
C PHE A 112 13.39 -10.35 -19.48
N PHE A 113 13.19 -9.04 -19.58
CA PHE A 113 13.50 -8.22 -20.75
C PHE A 113 14.11 -6.87 -20.37
#